data_894f38a31f4d48c65a4611a7e1befb21
#
_entry.id   894f38a31f4d48c65a4611a7e1befb21
#
_cell.length_a   1.000
_cell.length_b   1.000
_cell.length_c   1.000
_cell.angle_alpha   90.00
_cell.angle_beta   90.00
_cell.angle_gamma   90.00
#
_symmetry.space_group_name_H-M   'P 1'
#
loop_
_entity.id
_entity.type
_entity.pdbx_description
1 polymer ?
#
loop_
_entity_poly.entity_id
_entity_poly.type
_entity_poly.pdbx_seq_one_letter_code
_entity_poly.pdbx_strand_id
1 'polypeptide(L)'
;MKIVKKKLDDMYRCYCASNIYFDGQNHILLASEDPDVACNMYYGKDYETKENVWTHPGGCMSIVPIPGKEKEFLCVQEFYLKVTPSLAKIVWGKYDNGTWQFKDVVSVPYVHRFGIFNQNGINYLILATVATSKKEKNDWSVPGRIYVAELPEDPSTGVELEVLCDGLYRNHGFWQTKEDGKDVGYFGSDQGILRVSAPEKRGGQWKVEPILSGHIGEIATIDIDGDGQDEIMTIEEFHGNTIQIYKKDGSKYKKVWQYDNEIDFAHALVGAKLAGQNAFVCGVRRKDCELFVVTYEDGEY
;
A
#
# COMPACT_ATOMS: atom_id res chain seq x y z
N MET A 1 24.15 -11.57 2.41
CA MET A 1 24.07 -10.06 2.41
C MET A 1 24.40 -9.51 3.78
N LYS A 2 25.11 -8.35 3.91
CA LYS A 2 25.34 -7.68 5.21
C LYS A 2 24.37 -6.51 5.37
N ILE A 3 23.51 -6.57 6.38
CA ILE A 3 22.54 -5.52 6.68
C ILE A 3 23.09 -4.63 7.81
N VAL A 4 23.09 -3.32 7.58
CA VAL A 4 23.44 -2.32 8.62
C VAL A 4 22.19 -1.52 8.92
N LYS A 5 21.80 -1.47 10.19
CA LYS A 5 20.64 -0.71 10.66
C LYS A 5 21.08 0.65 11.18
N LYS A 6 20.43 1.72 10.72
CA LYS A 6 20.53 3.06 11.30
C LYS A 6 19.13 3.47 11.76
N LYS A 7 19.01 3.80 13.05
CA LYS A 7 17.77 4.37 13.59
C LYS A 7 17.68 5.83 13.16
N LEU A 8 16.55 6.21 12.53
CA LEU A 8 16.26 7.60 12.18
C LEU A 8 15.57 8.34 13.32
N ASP A 9 14.50 7.74 13.87
CA ASP A 9 13.67 8.36 14.89
C ASP A 9 12.88 7.30 15.70
N ASP A 10 12.15 7.76 16.70
CA ASP A 10 11.09 7.03 17.40
C ASP A 10 9.74 7.67 17.06
N MET A 11 8.85 6.89 16.47
CA MET A 11 7.49 7.32 16.18
C MET A 11 6.49 6.33 16.78
N TYR A 12 5.61 6.82 17.63
CA TYR A 12 4.55 5.99 18.18
C TYR A 12 3.62 5.53 17.07
N ARG A 13 3.44 4.21 16.95
CA ARG A 13 2.61 3.57 15.92
C ARG A 13 2.89 4.05 14.50
N CYS A 14 4.17 4.14 14.15
CA CYS A 14 4.57 4.39 12.76
C CYS A 14 3.93 3.33 11.85
N TYR A 15 3.08 3.77 10.95
CA TYR A 15 2.30 2.86 10.10
C TYR A 15 2.63 3.02 8.62
N CYS A 16 2.77 4.24 8.18
CA CYS A 16 2.99 4.57 6.78
C CYS A 16 4.40 5.11 6.56
N ALA A 17 5.09 4.57 5.57
CA ALA A 17 6.33 5.10 5.04
C ALA A 17 6.19 5.30 3.53
N SER A 18 6.65 6.44 3.02
CA SER A 18 6.64 6.74 1.59
C SER A 18 7.88 7.53 1.21
N ASN A 19 8.23 7.49 -0.07
CA ASN A 19 9.30 8.30 -0.63
C ASN A 19 8.70 9.35 -1.55
N ILE A 20 9.22 10.57 -1.49
CA ILE A 20 8.97 11.61 -2.47
C ILE A 20 10.30 12.22 -2.92
N TYR A 21 10.47 12.42 -4.23
CA TYR A 21 11.71 12.96 -4.78
C TYR A 21 11.46 14.38 -5.30
N PHE A 22 12.21 15.35 -4.77
CA PHE A 22 12.21 16.73 -5.24
C PHE A 22 13.47 17.47 -4.81
N ASP A 23 13.75 18.60 -5.43
CA ASP A 23 14.96 19.43 -5.20
C ASP A 23 16.25 18.59 -5.27
N GLY A 24 16.28 17.58 -6.20
CA GLY A 24 17.45 16.76 -6.46
C GLY A 24 17.76 15.68 -5.41
N GLN A 25 16.88 15.43 -4.44
CA GLN A 25 17.11 14.43 -3.40
C GLN A 25 15.84 13.65 -3.03
N ASN A 26 16.04 12.51 -2.40
CA ASN A 26 14.95 11.70 -1.87
C ASN A 26 14.57 12.18 -0.47
N HIS A 27 13.27 12.18 -0.20
CA HIS A 27 12.68 12.47 1.10
C HIS A 27 11.87 11.27 1.55
N ILE A 28 12.04 10.85 2.80
CA ILE A 28 11.23 9.80 3.42
C ILE A 28 10.15 10.48 4.27
N LEU A 29 8.90 10.17 4.01
CA LEU A 29 7.77 10.59 4.83
C LEU A 29 7.37 9.44 5.75
N LEU A 30 7.26 9.71 7.04
CA LEU A 30 6.79 8.76 8.03
C LEU A 30 5.56 9.30 8.72
N ALA A 31 4.50 8.50 8.80
CA ALA A 31 3.24 8.87 9.41
C ALA A 31 2.67 7.76 10.30
N SER A 32 1.85 8.14 11.26
CA SER A 32 1.30 7.26 12.29
C SER A 32 -0.17 6.93 12.06
N GLU A 33 -0.57 5.76 12.52
CA GLU A 33 -2.01 5.39 12.67
C GLU A 33 -2.69 6.06 13.88
N ASP A 34 -1.92 6.72 14.75
CA ASP A 34 -2.45 7.37 15.95
C ASP A 34 -2.98 8.77 15.63
N PRO A 35 -4.10 9.22 16.24
CA PRO A 35 -4.70 10.53 15.97
C PRO A 35 -3.79 11.71 16.23
N ASP A 36 -2.96 11.63 17.26
CA ASP A 36 -2.21 12.76 17.83
C ASP A 36 -0.72 12.75 17.45
N VAL A 37 -0.32 11.93 16.47
CA VAL A 37 1.07 11.84 16.03
C VAL A 37 1.24 12.45 14.64
N ALA A 38 2.19 13.35 14.55
CA ALA A 38 2.53 14.10 13.33
C ALA A 38 3.11 13.21 12.22
N CYS A 39 2.98 13.67 10.98
CA CYS A 39 3.80 13.20 9.86
C CYS A 39 5.09 14.01 9.79
N ASN A 40 6.22 13.33 9.65
CA ASN A 40 7.52 13.95 9.49
C ASN A 40 8.18 13.51 8.19
N MET A 41 8.98 14.40 7.62
CA MET A 41 9.81 14.19 6.45
C MET A 41 11.28 14.17 6.88
N TYR A 42 12.04 13.24 6.31
CA TYR A 42 13.48 13.08 6.58
C TYR A 42 14.24 13.16 5.26
N TYR A 43 15.30 13.95 5.21
CA TYR A 43 16.09 14.17 4.00
C TYR A 43 17.54 14.58 4.30
N GLY A 44 18.31 14.89 3.25
CA GLY A 44 19.71 15.26 3.37
C GLY A 44 20.63 14.06 3.51
N LYS A 45 21.88 14.32 3.90
CA LYS A 45 22.87 13.25 4.08
C LYS A 45 22.41 12.28 5.15
N ASP A 46 22.31 10.99 4.78
CA ASP A 46 21.88 9.94 5.69
C ASP A 46 20.50 10.19 6.37
N TYR A 47 19.65 11.03 5.78
CA TYR A 47 18.33 11.41 6.29
C TYR A 47 18.36 12.09 7.67
N GLU A 48 19.38 12.87 7.97
CA GLU A 48 19.56 13.52 9.27
C GLU A 48 18.71 14.77 9.49
N THR A 49 18.21 15.38 8.39
CA THR A 49 17.32 16.52 8.49
C THR A 49 15.88 16.07 8.68
N LYS A 50 15.23 16.55 9.72
CA LYS A 50 13.83 16.28 10.03
C LYS A 50 13.00 17.54 9.89
N GLU A 51 11.87 17.44 9.19
CA GLU A 51 10.90 18.52 9.03
C GLU A 51 9.48 17.99 9.28
N ASN A 52 8.63 18.82 9.92
CA ASN A 52 7.24 18.48 10.13
C ASN A 52 6.45 18.72 8.84
N VAL A 53 5.72 17.70 8.38
CA VAL A 53 4.84 17.80 7.20
C VAL A 53 3.45 18.28 7.63
N TRP A 54 2.86 17.64 8.63
CA TRP A 54 1.65 18.11 9.33
C TRP A 54 1.63 17.59 10.77
N THR A 55 1.02 18.36 11.65
CA THR A 55 0.90 18.01 13.07
C THR A 55 -0.35 17.17 13.34
N HIS A 56 -1.46 17.55 12.76
CA HIS A 56 -2.77 16.92 12.87
C HIS A 56 -3.52 16.99 11.55
N PRO A 57 -4.44 16.06 11.26
CA PRO A 57 -4.75 14.84 12.00
C PRO A 57 -3.79 13.70 11.65
N GLY A 58 -3.67 12.69 12.53
CA GLY A 58 -3.03 11.41 12.24
C GLY A 58 -3.99 10.42 11.56
N GLY A 59 -3.83 9.13 11.87
CA GLY A 59 -4.63 8.07 11.22
C GLY A 59 -4.24 7.89 9.77
N CYS A 60 -2.95 8.03 9.46
CA CYS A 60 -2.44 7.95 8.10
C CYS A 60 -2.09 6.51 7.74
N MET A 61 -2.83 5.96 6.78
CA MET A 61 -2.65 4.57 6.33
C MET A 61 -1.78 4.45 5.08
N SER A 62 -1.74 5.48 4.24
CA SER A 62 -0.96 5.49 3.00
C SER A 62 -0.63 6.93 2.60
N ILE A 63 0.54 7.12 2.00
CA ILE A 63 0.96 8.36 1.30
C ILE A 63 1.46 7.92 -0.07
N VAL A 64 0.92 8.51 -1.14
CA VAL A 64 1.28 8.16 -2.52
C VAL A 64 1.60 9.44 -3.29
N PRO A 65 2.84 9.64 -3.75
CA PRO A 65 3.20 10.74 -4.63
C PRO A 65 2.38 10.71 -5.93
N ILE A 66 1.99 11.87 -6.43
CA ILE A 66 1.22 11.98 -7.67
C ILE A 66 2.18 11.89 -8.86
N PRO A 67 2.03 10.89 -9.75
CA PRO A 67 2.88 10.76 -10.93
C PRO A 67 2.86 12.03 -11.79
N GLY A 68 4.06 12.51 -12.15
CA GLY A 68 4.22 13.71 -12.96
C GLY A 68 4.07 15.03 -12.21
N LYS A 69 3.85 15.00 -10.89
CA LYS A 69 3.76 16.21 -10.05
C LYS A 69 4.83 16.18 -8.96
N GLU A 70 5.81 17.04 -9.08
CA GLU A 70 6.80 17.22 -8.02
C GLU A 70 6.13 17.86 -6.78
N LYS A 71 6.56 17.44 -5.58
CA LYS A 71 6.13 18.02 -4.30
C LYS A 71 4.63 17.86 -3.99
N GLU A 72 3.94 16.94 -4.69
CA GLU A 72 2.53 16.67 -4.44
C GLU A 72 2.28 15.19 -4.17
N PHE A 73 1.39 14.90 -3.23
CA PHE A 73 0.96 13.55 -2.90
C PHE A 73 -0.52 13.52 -2.52
N LEU A 74 -1.09 12.33 -2.53
CA LEU A 74 -2.32 12.03 -1.81
C LEU A 74 -1.99 11.21 -0.56
N CYS A 75 -2.79 11.34 0.49
CA CYS A 75 -2.68 10.51 1.69
C CYS A 75 -4.06 10.16 2.27
N VAL A 76 -4.11 9.04 3.00
CA VAL A 76 -5.25 8.74 3.88
C VAL A 76 -5.03 9.46 5.20
N GLN A 77 -6.03 10.16 5.68
CA GLN A 77 -6.05 10.71 7.03
C GLN A 77 -7.33 10.30 7.78
N GLU A 78 -7.31 10.42 9.09
CA GLU A 78 -8.44 10.16 10.00
C GLU A 78 -8.98 8.71 9.97
N PHE A 79 -8.15 7.75 9.55
CA PHE A 79 -8.47 6.33 9.72
C PHE A 79 -8.13 5.89 11.16
N TYR A 80 -9.08 5.99 12.06
CA TYR A 80 -8.88 5.65 13.47
C TYR A 80 -9.53 4.31 13.80
N LEU A 81 -8.87 3.21 13.46
CA LEU A 81 -9.43 1.86 13.57
C LEU A 81 -10.07 1.56 14.95
N LYS A 82 -9.50 2.10 16.02
CA LYS A 82 -9.98 1.88 17.39
C LYS A 82 -11.10 2.82 17.80
N VAL A 83 -11.34 3.88 17.04
CA VAL A 83 -12.28 4.95 17.36
C VAL A 83 -13.32 5.09 16.26
N THR A 84 -12.96 5.76 15.17
CA THR A 84 -13.89 6.16 14.10
C THR A 84 -13.28 6.05 12.72
N PRO A 85 -13.06 4.82 12.17
CA PRO A 85 -12.52 4.67 10.82
C PRO A 85 -13.47 5.21 9.74
N SER A 86 -14.71 5.55 10.12
CA SER A 86 -15.69 6.20 9.25
C SER A 86 -15.38 7.66 8.92
N LEU A 87 -14.43 8.30 9.61
CA LEU A 87 -13.98 9.66 9.32
C LEU A 87 -12.90 9.70 8.23
N ALA A 88 -12.40 8.54 7.82
CA ALA A 88 -11.30 8.45 6.86
C ALA A 88 -11.60 9.17 5.54
N LYS A 89 -10.57 9.80 5.00
CA LYS A 89 -10.64 10.58 3.78
C LYS A 89 -9.32 10.55 3.01
N ILE A 90 -9.38 10.89 1.73
CA ILE A 90 -8.22 11.20 0.91
C ILE A 90 -7.95 12.69 0.97
N VAL A 91 -6.72 13.04 1.26
CA VAL A 91 -6.23 14.42 1.37
C VAL A 91 -5.10 14.64 0.38
N TRP A 92 -5.14 15.74 -0.33
CA TRP A 92 -4.05 16.22 -1.16
C TRP A 92 -3.11 17.09 -0.34
N GLY A 93 -1.80 16.83 -0.45
CA GLY A 93 -0.72 17.61 0.11
C GLY A 93 0.21 18.16 -0.96
N LYS A 94 0.59 19.42 -0.84
CA LYS A 94 1.54 20.10 -1.74
C LYS A 94 2.54 20.91 -0.94
N TYR A 95 3.82 20.76 -1.28
CA TYR A 95 4.88 21.62 -0.75
C TYR A 95 5.08 22.82 -1.68
N ASP A 96 4.87 24.01 -1.16
CA ASP A 96 5.03 25.26 -1.89
C ASP A 96 5.65 26.33 -1.00
N ASN A 97 6.67 27.03 -1.50
CA ASN A 97 7.36 28.14 -0.82
C ASN A 97 7.77 27.84 0.64
N GLY A 98 8.28 26.64 0.90
CA GLY A 98 8.75 26.23 2.24
C GLY A 98 7.65 25.77 3.19
N THR A 99 6.42 25.58 2.73
CA THR A 99 5.29 25.13 3.56
C THR A 99 4.46 24.07 2.86
N TRP A 100 3.88 23.17 3.67
CA TRP A 100 2.92 22.20 3.20
C TRP A 100 1.51 22.77 3.24
N GLN A 101 0.76 22.58 2.16
CA GLN A 101 -0.65 22.93 2.04
C GLN A 101 -1.46 21.63 1.93
N PHE A 102 -2.65 21.60 2.54
CA PHE A 102 -3.50 20.41 2.53
C PHE A 102 -4.92 20.75 2.16
N LYS A 103 -5.59 19.83 1.42
CA LYS A 103 -7.00 19.96 1.10
C LYS A 103 -7.65 18.57 0.99
N ASP A 104 -8.86 18.45 1.55
CA ASP A 104 -9.68 17.25 1.41
C ASP A 104 -10.05 17.06 -0.06
N VAL A 105 -9.84 15.86 -0.58
CA VAL A 105 -10.19 15.45 -1.95
C VAL A 105 -11.52 14.75 -1.96
N VAL A 106 -11.70 13.77 -1.07
CA VAL A 106 -12.95 13.02 -0.96
C VAL A 106 -13.02 12.29 0.38
N SER A 107 -14.19 12.31 1.03
CA SER A 107 -14.49 11.50 2.21
C SER A 107 -14.77 10.05 1.78
N VAL A 108 -14.02 9.10 2.33
CA VAL A 108 -14.20 7.67 2.05
C VAL A 108 -14.15 6.89 3.35
N PRO A 109 -15.28 6.67 4.00
CA PRO A 109 -15.34 5.86 5.20
C PRO A 109 -14.64 4.52 5.03
N TYR A 110 -13.77 4.17 5.99
CA TYR A 110 -13.01 2.91 6.03
C TYR A 110 -11.96 2.73 4.92
N VAL A 111 -11.56 3.77 4.17
CA VAL A 111 -10.46 3.68 3.21
C VAL A 111 -9.16 3.34 3.95
N HIS A 112 -8.47 2.31 3.48
CA HIS A 112 -7.25 1.82 4.12
C HIS A 112 -6.04 1.87 3.19
N ARG A 113 -6.20 1.42 1.97
CA ARG A 113 -5.15 1.42 0.94
C ARG A 113 -5.63 2.13 -0.32
N PHE A 114 -4.71 2.77 -1.01
CA PHE A 114 -4.96 3.33 -2.33
C PHE A 114 -3.69 3.41 -3.15
N GLY A 115 -3.84 3.56 -4.46
CA GLY A 115 -2.78 3.84 -5.40
C GLY A 115 -3.18 4.90 -6.41
N ILE A 116 -2.20 5.39 -7.15
CA ILE A 116 -2.40 6.26 -8.30
C ILE A 116 -1.77 5.58 -9.50
N PHE A 117 -2.59 5.14 -10.44
CA PHE A 117 -2.12 4.53 -11.69
C PHE A 117 -1.95 5.61 -12.74
N ASN A 118 -0.77 5.65 -13.35
CA ASN A 118 -0.56 6.50 -14.51
C ASN A 118 -0.64 5.66 -15.79
N GLN A 119 -1.66 5.91 -16.58
CA GLN A 119 -1.86 5.24 -17.86
C GLN A 119 -1.94 6.28 -18.98
N ASN A 120 -0.95 6.28 -19.88
CA ASN A 120 -0.87 7.21 -21.00
C ASN A 120 -0.98 8.70 -20.58
N GLY A 121 -0.37 9.06 -19.44
CA GLY A 121 -0.40 10.41 -18.89
C GLY A 121 -1.70 10.77 -18.14
N ILE A 122 -2.64 9.85 -18.00
CA ILE A 122 -3.85 10.02 -17.19
C ILE A 122 -3.59 9.39 -15.82
N ASN A 123 -3.76 10.16 -14.76
CA ASN A 123 -3.72 9.65 -13.41
C ASN A 123 -5.10 9.16 -12.96
N TYR A 124 -5.16 7.92 -12.49
CA TYR A 124 -6.36 7.29 -11.94
C TYR A 124 -6.16 6.98 -10.47
N LEU A 125 -7.05 7.46 -9.62
CA LEU A 125 -7.14 7.06 -8.22
C LEU A 125 -7.84 5.71 -8.13
N ILE A 126 -7.24 4.76 -7.42
CA ILE A 126 -7.88 3.50 -7.05
C ILE A 126 -7.71 3.28 -5.56
N LEU A 127 -8.77 2.91 -4.86
CA LEU A 127 -8.73 2.77 -3.41
C LEU A 127 -9.58 1.61 -2.91
N ALA A 128 -9.17 1.03 -1.78
CA ALA A 128 -9.82 -0.06 -1.10
C ALA A 128 -10.31 0.36 0.28
N THR A 129 -11.55 0.01 0.60
CA THR A 129 -12.10 0.11 1.94
C THR A 129 -12.13 -1.26 2.60
N VAL A 130 -11.74 -1.36 3.88
CA VAL A 130 -11.72 -2.64 4.61
C VAL A 130 -13.13 -3.13 5.00
N ALA A 131 -14.08 -2.21 5.02
CA ALA A 131 -15.51 -2.40 5.26
C ALA A 131 -16.25 -1.18 4.70
N THR A 132 -17.57 -1.19 4.64
CA THR A 132 -18.41 -0.01 4.36
C THR A 132 -19.13 0.50 5.60
N SER A 133 -19.26 -0.33 6.62
CA SER A 133 -19.72 0.04 7.96
C SER A 133 -19.27 -0.98 8.99
N LYS A 134 -19.27 -0.59 10.27
CA LYS A 134 -18.99 -1.48 11.40
C LYS A 134 -19.83 -1.09 12.59
N LYS A 135 -20.33 -2.09 13.34
CA LYS A 135 -21.00 -1.87 14.63
C LYS A 135 -19.99 -1.71 15.76
N GLU A 136 -18.88 -2.43 15.67
CA GLU A 136 -17.77 -2.40 16.63
C GLU A 136 -16.44 -2.69 15.93
N LYS A 137 -15.31 -2.51 16.62
CA LYS A 137 -13.97 -2.66 16.07
C LYS A 137 -13.74 -4.01 15.35
N ASN A 138 -14.20 -5.10 15.94
CA ASN A 138 -13.98 -6.45 15.43
C ASN A 138 -15.11 -6.98 14.53
N ASP A 139 -16.07 -6.13 14.17
CA ASP A 139 -17.14 -6.48 13.25
C ASP A 139 -16.61 -6.45 11.80
N TRP A 140 -16.57 -7.59 11.15
CA TRP A 140 -16.19 -7.78 9.75
C TRP A 140 -17.35 -8.35 8.91
N SER A 141 -18.58 -8.19 9.40
CA SER A 141 -19.77 -8.72 8.73
C SER A 141 -20.19 -7.93 7.49
N VAL A 142 -19.74 -6.68 7.36
CA VAL A 142 -20.04 -5.82 6.22
C VAL A 142 -18.82 -5.68 5.34
N PRO A 143 -18.92 -6.04 4.03
CA PRO A 143 -17.76 -6.02 3.13
C PRO A 143 -17.29 -4.61 2.80
N GLY A 144 -16.06 -4.53 2.34
CA GLY A 144 -15.46 -3.37 1.71
C GLY A 144 -15.67 -3.36 0.21
N ARG A 145 -15.10 -2.33 -0.43
CA ARG A 145 -15.20 -2.05 -1.86
C ARG A 145 -13.87 -1.64 -2.45
N ILE A 146 -13.77 -1.74 -3.78
CA ILE A 146 -12.77 -1.00 -4.56
C ILE A 146 -13.50 0.13 -5.28
N TYR A 147 -12.98 1.34 -5.14
CA TYR A 147 -13.46 2.53 -5.82
C TYR A 147 -12.39 3.06 -6.77
N VAL A 148 -12.83 3.75 -7.81
CA VAL A 148 -11.96 4.37 -8.81
C VAL A 148 -12.45 5.78 -9.15
N ALA A 149 -11.51 6.62 -9.61
CA ALA A 149 -11.80 7.92 -10.20
C ALA A 149 -10.69 8.33 -11.17
N GLU A 150 -10.98 9.15 -12.15
CA GLU A 150 -9.95 9.93 -12.83
C GLU A 150 -9.50 11.08 -11.92
N LEU A 151 -8.20 11.18 -11.71
CA LEU A 151 -7.65 12.27 -10.90
C LEU A 151 -7.57 13.54 -11.76
N PRO A 152 -8.19 14.66 -11.34
CA PRO A 152 -8.12 15.91 -12.09
C PRO A 152 -6.70 16.50 -12.06
N GLU A 153 -6.43 17.42 -12.98
CA GLU A 153 -5.15 18.15 -13.02
C GLU A 153 -4.87 18.89 -11.69
N ASP A 154 -5.90 19.47 -11.08
CA ASP A 154 -5.87 20.01 -9.73
C ASP A 154 -6.68 19.09 -8.78
N PRO A 155 -6.01 18.19 -8.02
CA PRO A 155 -6.70 17.29 -7.12
C PRO A 155 -7.45 18.00 -5.98
N SER A 156 -7.11 19.26 -5.71
CA SER A 156 -7.77 20.07 -4.68
C SER A 156 -9.23 20.39 -5.01
N THR A 157 -9.66 20.17 -6.25
CA THR A 157 -11.06 20.33 -6.68
C THR A 157 -11.95 19.16 -6.28
N GLY A 158 -11.37 18.08 -5.79
CA GLY A 158 -12.09 16.87 -5.40
C GLY A 158 -12.31 15.89 -6.55
N VAL A 159 -12.84 14.70 -6.22
CA VAL A 159 -13.18 13.64 -7.17
C VAL A 159 -14.53 13.03 -6.84
N GLU A 160 -15.23 12.52 -7.86
CA GLU A 160 -16.36 11.62 -7.71
C GLU A 160 -15.91 10.18 -7.87
N LEU A 161 -16.25 9.33 -6.91
CA LEU A 161 -15.83 7.93 -6.88
C LEU A 161 -16.90 7.03 -7.52
N GLU A 162 -16.43 6.12 -8.36
CA GLU A 162 -17.23 5.02 -8.90
C GLU A 162 -16.88 3.72 -8.18
N VAL A 163 -17.89 2.89 -7.90
CA VAL A 163 -17.67 1.54 -7.33
C VAL A 163 -17.23 0.62 -8.48
N LEU A 164 -16.00 0.12 -8.39
CA LEU A 164 -15.48 -0.87 -9.33
C LEU A 164 -15.81 -2.30 -8.89
N CYS A 165 -15.64 -2.61 -7.61
CA CYS A 165 -15.93 -3.91 -7.01
C CYS A 165 -16.62 -3.75 -5.66
N ASP A 166 -17.55 -4.64 -5.34
CA ASP A 166 -18.28 -4.72 -4.06
C ASP A 166 -18.16 -6.13 -3.48
N GLY A 167 -18.52 -6.28 -2.21
CA GLY A 167 -18.60 -7.59 -1.57
C GLY A 167 -17.25 -8.15 -1.12
N LEU A 168 -16.23 -7.33 -0.91
CA LEU A 168 -14.87 -7.75 -0.54
C LEU A 168 -14.68 -7.69 0.97
N TYR A 169 -14.81 -8.83 1.65
CA TYR A 169 -14.63 -8.91 3.10
C TYR A 169 -13.15 -8.75 3.49
N ARG A 170 -12.87 -7.97 4.53
CA ARG A 170 -11.50 -7.69 5.01
C ARG A 170 -10.55 -7.29 3.86
N ASN A 171 -11.03 -6.42 2.95
CA ASN A 171 -10.29 -5.93 1.77
C ASN A 171 -9.14 -5.00 2.20
N HIS A 172 -8.02 -5.62 2.59
CA HIS A 172 -6.90 -4.97 3.26
C HIS A 172 -5.63 -4.92 2.41
N GLY A 173 -5.28 -6.04 1.78
CA GLY A 173 -4.06 -6.15 0.97
C GLY A 173 -4.12 -5.28 -0.28
N PHE A 174 -3.04 -4.56 -0.54
CA PHE A 174 -2.87 -3.81 -1.77
C PHE A 174 -1.40 -3.75 -2.17
N TRP A 175 -1.14 -4.12 -3.42
CA TRP A 175 0.16 -3.99 -4.04
C TRP A 175 0.02 -3.36 -5.42
N GLN A 176 0.79 -2.30 -5.70
CA GLN A 176 0.89 -1.68 -7.02
C GLN A 176 2.24 -2.00 -7.64
N THR A 177 2.23 -2.43 -8.88
CA THR A 177 3.43 -2.72 -9.68
C THR A 177 3.24 -2.31 -11.13
N LYS A 178 4.23 -2.58 -11.96
CA LYS A 178 4.13 -2.40 -13.42
C LYS A 178 4.28 -3.75 -14.13
N GLU A 179 3.34 -4.04 -15.01
CA GLU A 179 3.42 -5.15 -15.94
C GLU A 179 3.43 -4.58 -17.38
N ASP A 180 4.41 -4.97 -18.18
CA ASP A 180 4.60 -4.42 -19.53
C ASP A 180 4.57 -2.88 -19.59
N GLY A 181 5.12 -2.24 -18.55
CA GLY A 181 5.18 -0.78 -18.41
C GLY A 181 3.88 -0.09 -17.98
N LYS A 182 2.81 -0.85 -17.72
CA LYS A 182 1.49 -0.34 -17.28
C LYS A 182 1.30 -0.59 -15.80
N ASP A 183 0.68 0.37 -15.10
CA ASP A 183 0.34 0.20 -13.68
C ASP A 183 -0.76 -0.83 -13.51
N VAL A 184 -0.54 -1.75 -12.57
CA VAL A 184 -1.45 -2.81 -12.16
C VAL A 184 -1.53 -2.84 -10.64
N GLY A 185 -2.72 -3.10 -10.11
CA GLY A 185 -2.95 -3.27 -8.67
C GLY A 185 -3.45 -4.68 -8.35
N TYR A 186 -2.95 -5.22 -7.25
CA TYR A 186 -3.40 -6.46 -6.65
C TYR A 186 -4.12 -6.16 -5.35
N PHE A 187 -5.35 -6.62 -5.20
CA PHE A 187 -6.18 -6.40 -4.02
C PHE A 187 -6.48 -7.71 -3.34
N GLY A 188 -6.13 -7.80 -2.04
CA GLY A 188 -6.34 -8.97 -1.20
C GLY A 188 -7.53 -8.82 -0.27
N SER A 189 -8.36 -9.85 -0.24
CA SER A 189 -9.54 -9.95 0.60
C SER A 189 -9.80 -11.41 0.99
N ASP A 190 -10.88 -11.68 1.72
CA ASP A 190 -11.31 -13.06 2.00
C ASP A 190 -11.75 -13.83 0.74
N GLN A 191 -11.99 -13.14 -0.35
CA GLN A 191 -12.34 -13.75 -1.63
C GLN A 191 -11.10 -14.15 -2.45
N GLY A 192 -9.91 -13.69 -2.03
CA GLY A 192 -8.67 -13.94 -2.74
C GLY A 192 -8.04 -12.67 -3.29
N ILE A 193 -7.32 -12.78 -4.39
CA ILE A 193 -6.63 -11.69 -5.06
C ILE A 193 -7.38 -11.30 -6.34
N LEU A 194 -7.72 -10.02 -6.43
CA LEU A 194 -8.14 -9.37 -7.67
C LEU A 194 -6.97 -8.58 -8.27
N ARG A 195 -6.68 -8.84 -9.53
CA ARG A 195 -5.78 -8.04 -10.35
C ARG A 195 -6.60 -6.98 -11.10
N VAL A 196 -6.20 -5.72 -10.98
CA VAL A 196 -6.93 -4.57 -11.56
C VAL A 196 -6.00 -3.74 -12.43
N SER A 197 -6.46 -3.39 -13.64
CA SER A 197 -5.74 -2.51 -14.56
C SER A 197 -6.60 -1.32 -14.96
N ALA A 198 -6.00 -0.13 -15.03
CA ALA A 198 -6.68 1.08 -15.46
C ALA A 198 -6.98 1.07 -16.97
N PRO A 199 -8.01 1.82 -17.40
CA PRO A 199 -8.31 1.99 -18.82
C PRO A 199 -7.21 2.79 -19.53
N GLU A 200 -6.99 2.52 -20.82
CA GLU A 200 -5.96 3.19 -21.62
C GLU A 200 -6.34 4.63 -22.02
N LYS A 201 -7.58 5.02 -21.84
CA LYS A 201 -8.12 6.35 -22.16
C LYS A 201 -9.22 6.74 -21.18
N ARG A 202 -9.47 8.03 -21.04
CA ARG A 202 -10.57 8.59 -20.24
C ARG A 202 -11.91 7.94 -20.58
N GLY A 203 -12.72 7.64 -19.54
CA GLY A 203 -14.02 6.99 -19.69
C GLY A 203 -13.94 5.56 -20.24
N GLY A 204 -12.76 4.95 -20.30
CA GLY A 204 -12.57 3.56 -20.70
C GLY A 204 -12.95 2.57 -19.59
N GLN A 205 -12.94 1.29 -19.93
CA GLN A 205 -13.30 0.22 -18.99
C GLN A 205 -12.09 -0.24 -18.17
N TRP A 206 -12.28 -0.38 -16.88
CA TRP A 206 -11.35 -1.05 -15.98
C TRP A 206 -11.40 -2.56 -16.22
N LYS A 207 -10.25 -3.20 -16.09
CA LYS A 207 -10.16 -4.66 -16.18
C LYS A 207 -9.94 -5.22 -14.78
N VAL A 208 -10.78 -6.17 -14.38
CA VAL A 208 -10.72 -6.84 -13.08
C VAL A 208 -10.68 -8.34 -13.31
N GLU A 209 -9.65 -9.00 -12.76
CA GLU A 209 -9.39 -10.42 -12.94
C GLU A 209 -9.14 -11.09 -11.59
N PRO A 210 -9.95 -12.08 -11.19
CA PRO A 210 -9.61 -12.93 -10.04
C PRO A 210 -8.46 -13.87 -10.44
N ILE A 211 -7.37 -13.88 -9.66
CA ILE A 211 -6.17 -14.64 -10.00
C ILE A 211 -5.81 -15.71 -8.97
N LEU A 212 -6.18 -15.53 -7.72
CA LEU A 212 -5.94 -16.49 -6.64
C LEU A 212 -7.14 -16.44 -5.68
N SER A 213 -7.64 -17.58 -5.25
CA SER A 213 -8.68 -17.69 -4.23
C SER A 213 -8.05 -17.99 -2.87
N GLY A 214 -8.67 -17.53 -1.79
CA GLY A 214 -8.20 -17.72 -0.41
C GLY A 214 -8.41 -16.47 0.44
N HIS A 215 -8.03 -16.53 1.69
CA HIS A 215 -8.14 -15.42 2.62
C HIS A 215 -6.81 -14.63 2.65
N ILE A 216 -6.72 -13.58 1.86
CA ILE A 216 -5.47 -12.86 1.61
C ILE A 216 -5.45 -11.54 2.38
N GLY A 217 -4.49 -11.40 3.30
CA GLY A 217 -4.31 -10.20 4.12
C GLY A 217 -3.37 -9.15 3.52
N GLU A 218 -2.24 -9.57 2.96
CA GLU A 218 -1.27 -8.70 2.27
C GLU A 218 -0.68 -9.42 1.05
N ILE A 219 -0.15 -8.64 0.10
CA ILE A 219 0.37 -9.11 -1.17
C ILE A 219 1.61 -8.32 -1.55
N ALA A 220 2.58 -8.98 -2.15
CA ALA A 220 3.64 -8.36 -2.95
C ALA A 220 3.99 -9.26 -4.13
N THR A 221 4.49 -8.67 -5.20
CA THR A 221 4.99 -9.40 -6.37
C THR A 221 6.40 -8.97 -6.72
N ILE A 222 7.20 -9.90 -7.18
CA ILE A 222 8.51 -9.68 -7.80
C ILE A 222 8.97 -10.97 -8.49
N ASP A 223 9.66 -10.87 -9.59
CA ASP A 223 10.37 -11.98 -10.24
C ASP A 223 11.59 -12.36 -9.37
N ILE A 224 11.36 -13.20 -8.35
CA ILE A 224 12.38 -13.51 -7.34
C ILE A 224 13.37 -14.57 -7.84
N ASP A 225 12.96 -15.48 -8.74
CA ASP A 225 13.82 -16.52 -9.27
C ASP A 225 14.44 -16.17 -10.63
N GLY A 226 14.09 -15.03 -11.22
CA GLY A 226 14.71 -14.50 -12.43
C GLY A 226 14.23 -15.16 -13.72
N ASP A 227 13.07 -15.82 -13.72
CA ASP A 227 12.52 -16.47 -14.90
C ASP A 227 11.71 -15.53 -15.81
N GLY A 228 11.54 -14.28 -15.41
CA GLY A 228 10.82 -13.23 -16.14
C GLY A 228 9.33 -13.17 -15.80
N GLN A 229 8.85 -13.93 -14.82
CA GLN A 229 7.48 -13.87 -14.31
C GLN A 229 7.51 -13.56 -12.81
N ASP A 230 6.66 -12.64 -12.37
CA ASP A 230 6.57 -12.32 -10.95
C ASP A 230 5.94 -13.47 -10.15
N GLU A 231 6.58 -13.87 -9.06
CA GLU A 231 5.96 -14.62 -7.98
C GLU A 231 5.10 -13.71 -7.15
N ILE A 232 4.08 -14.29 -6.50
CA ILE A 232 3.21 -13.62 -5.54
C ILE A 232 3.55 -14.13 -4.14
N MET A 233 3.97 -13.23 -3.25
CA MET A 233 4.01 -13.54 -1.82
C MET A 233 2.77 -12.97 -1.13
N THR A 234 2.20 -13.75 -0.22
CA THR A 234 1.00 -13.39 0.54
C THR A 234 1.22 -13.53 2.04
N ILE A 235 0.46 -12.74 2.80
CA ILE A 235 0.18 -12.99 4.22
C ILE A 235 -1.26 -13.48 4.33
N GLU A 236 -1.47 -14.63 4.97
CA GLU A 236 -2.74 -15.32 5.13
C GLU A 236 -2.96 -15.76 6.59
N GLU A 237 -4.13 -15.64 7.14
CA GLU A 237 -5.29 -14.86 6.71
C GLU A 237 -5.06 -13.35 6.92
N PHE A 238 -6.14 -12.57 7.07
CA PHE A 238 -6.07 -11.16 7.45
C PHE A 238 -5.26 -10.92 8.75
N HIS A 239 -4.18 -10.14 8.70
CA HIS A 239 -3.18 -9.98 9.76
C HIS A 239 -2.65 -11.33 10.26
N GLY A 240 -2.36 -12.22 9.32
CA GLY A 240 -2.26 -13.64 9.58
C GLY A 240 -0.93 -14.11 10.15
N ASN A 241 -0.88 -15.43 10.27
CA ASN A 241 0.25 -16.17 10.81
C ASN A 241 0.89 -17.12 9.76
N THR A 242 0.51 -16.98 8.50
CA THR A 242 1.02 -17.78 7.39
C THR A 242 1.54 -16.87 6.30
N ILE A 243 2.76 -17.10 5.83
CA ILE A 243 3.38 -16.41 4.69
C ILE A 243 3.70 -17.44 3.63
N GLN A 244 3.27 -17.21 2.40
CA GLN A 244 3.39 -18.17 1.30
C GLN A 244 3.86 -17.49 0.02
N ILE A 245 4.54 -18.24 -0.84
CA ILE A 245 4.89 -17.83 -2.20
C ILE A 245 4.15 -18.70 -3.19
N TYR A 246 3.57 -18.04 -4.17
CA TYR A 246 2.89 -18.67 -5.30
C TYR A 246 3.62 -18.33 -6.60
N LYS A 247 3.82 -19.36 -7.41
CA LYS A 247 4.37 -19.24 -8.76
C LYS A 247 3.31 -19.58 -9.79
N LYS A 248 3.35 -18.86 -10.92
CA LYS A 248 2.42 -19.11 -12.03
C LYS A 248 2.77 -20.41 -12.74
N ASP A 249 1.76 -21.27 -12.94
CA ASP A 249 1.86 -22.50 -13.72
C ASP A 249 0.70 -22.52 -14.74
N GLY A 250 1.00 -22.17 -15.97
CA GLY A 250 -0.01 -21.95 -17.00
C GLY A 250 -0.96 -20.78 -16.65
N SER A 251 -2.25 -21.10 -16.48
CA SER A 251 -3.27 -20.10 -16.08
C SER A 251 -3.54 -20.04 -14.58
N LYS A 252 -2.83 -20.82 -13.77
CA LYS A 252 -3.06 -20.93 -12.32
C LYS A 252 -1.81 -20.57 -11.53
N TYR A 253 -2.00 -20.25 -10.26
CA TYR A 253 -0.92 -20.09 -9.30
C TYR A 253 -0.84 -21.34 -8.42
N LYS A 254 0.38 -21.84 -8.18
CA LYS A 254 0.68 -22.94 -7.28
C LYS A 254 1.52 -22.43 -6.13
N LYS A 255 1.21 -22.85 -4.91
CA LYS A 255 2.08 -22.63 -3.75
C LYS A 255 3.39 -23.38 -3.95
N VAL A 256 4.52 -22.65 -3.87
CA VAL A 256 5.87 -23.21 -4.03
C VAL A 256 6.69 -23.12 -2.75
N TRP A 257 6.31 -22.24 -1.83
CA TRP A 257 7.00 -22.05 -0.56
C TRP A 257 6.06 -21.56 0.54
N GLN A 258 6.42 -21.82 1.77
CA GLN A 258 5.76 -21.34 2.97
C GLN A 258 6.79 -21.12 4.07
N TYR A 259 6.64 -20.03 4.84
CA TYR A 259 7.47 -19.78 6.01
C TYR A 259 7.14 -20.76 7.12
N ASP A 260 8.16 -21.48 7.63
CA ASP A 260 7.96 -22.59 8.54
C ASP A 260 7.87 -22.18 10.01
N ASN A 261 8.39 -20.99 10.38
CA ASN A 261 8.36 -20.55 11.76
C ASN A 261 6.96 -20.10 12.19
N GLU A 262 6.64 -20.33 13.45
CA GLU A 262 5.41 -19.80 14.03
C GLU A 262 5.48 -18.27 14.17
N ILE A 263 4.60 -17.57 13.50
CA ILE A 263 4.49 -16.10 13.52
C ILE A 263 3.13 -15.68 14.04
N ASP A 264 3.07 -14.44 14.57
CA ASP A 264 1.80 -13.83 14.99
C ASP A 264 1.72 -12.41 14.44
N PHE A 265 0.68 -12.14 13.68
CA PHE A 265 0.40 -10.84 13.13
C PHE A 265 1.48 -10.35 12.14
N ALA A 266 1.73 -11.10 11.08
CA ALA A 266 2.45 -10.58 9.94
C ALA A 266 1.65 -9.42 9.30
N HIS A 267 2.33 -8.35 8.88
CA HIS A 267 1.62 -7.14 8.46
C HIS A 267 2.33 -6.35 7.35
N ALA A 268 3.64 -6.37 7.29
CA ALA A 268 4.39 -5.67 6.25
C ALA A 268 4.92 -6.68 5.24
N LEU A 269 4.71 -6.36 3.96
CA LEU A 269 5.17 -7.19 2.85
C LEU A 269 5.53 -6.28 1.66
N VAL A 270 6.74 -6.45 1.13
CA VAL A 270 7.25 -5.67 0.00
C VAL A 270 8.08 -6.57 -0.91
N GLY A 271 7.85 -6.50 -2.22
CA GLY A 271 8.78 -6.99 -3.24
C GLY A 271 9.79 -5.90 -3.61
N ALA A 272 11.08 -6.14 -3.50
CA ALA A 272 12.09 -5.13 -3.72
C ALA A 272 13.41 -5.71 -4.24
N LYS A 273 14.17 -4.88 -4.98
CA LYS A 273 15.55 -5.22 -5.34
C LYS A 273 16.51 -4.74 -4.25
N LEU A 274 17.11 -5.67 -3.51
CA LEU A 274 18.03 -5.39 -2.42
C LEU A 274 19.46 -5.79 -2.83
N ALA A 275 20.39 -4.85 -2.79
CA ALA A 275 21.80 -5.08 -3.15
C ALA A 275 21.99 -5.80 -4.51
N GLY A 276 21.09 -5.50 -5.47
CA GLY A 276 21.14 -6.08 -6.81
C GLY A 276 20.33 -7.38 -6.99
N GLN A 277 19.82 -7.97 -5.92
CA GLN A 277 19.03 -9.20 -5.92
C GLN A 277 17.56 -8.91 -5.65
N ASN A 278 16.65 -9.58 -6.35
CA ASN A 278 15.23 -9.53 -6.09
C ASN A 278 14.91 -10.28 -4.80
N ALA A 279 14.02 -9.73 -4.00
CA ALA A 279 13.70 -10.27 -2.68
C ALA A 279 12.31 -9.84 -2.21
N PHE A 280 11.71 -10.64 -1.33
CA PHE A 280 10.59 -10.19 -0.51
C PHE A 280 11.09 -9.78 0.87
N VAL A 281 10.54 -8.69 1.40
CA VAL A 281 10.79 -8.20 2.77
C VAL A 281 9.51 -8.34 3.56
N CYS A 282 9.59 -9.05 4.69
CA CYS A 282 8.45 -9.35 5.54
C CYS A 282 8.65 -8.81 6.95
N GLY A 283 7.61 -8.22 7.53
CA GLY A 283 7.60 -7.72 8.90
C GLY A 283 6.46 -8.29 9.74
N VAL A 284 6.80 -8.76 10.93
CA VAL A 284 5.89 -9.32 11.91
C VAL A 284 5.72 -8.34 13.08
N ARG A 285 4.47 -8.08 13.49
CA ARG A 285 4.18 -7.04 14.51
C ARG A 285 4.18 -7.54 15.96
N ARG A 286 4.10 -8.86 16.19
CA ARG A 286 3.99 -9.45 17.53
C ARG A 286 5.05 -10.51 17.77
N LYS A 287 5.11 -11.05 18.97
CA LYS A 287 6.16 -11.96 19.45
C LYS A 287 7.54 -11.32 19.27
N ASP A 288 8.38 -11.89 18.44
CA ASP A 288 9.77 -11.45 18.26
C ASP A 288 9.93 -10.21 17.38
N CYS A 289 8.81 -9.70 16.79
CA CYS A 289 8.80 -8.54 15.88
C CYS A 289 9.85 -8.66 14.77
N GLU A 290 9.89 -9.82 14.15
CA GLU A 290 10.88 -10.16 13.13
C GLU A 290 10.72 -9.26 11.89
N LEU A 291 11.86 -8.88 11.34
CA LEU A 291 11.99 -8.34 10.00
C LEU A 291 12.96 -9.25 9.24
N PHE A 292 12.50 -9.93 8.22
CA PHE A 292 13.29 -10.87 7.46
C PHE A 292 13.15 -10.67 5.95
N VAL A 293 14.09 -11.27 5.23
CA VAL A 293 14.18 -11.18 3.77
C VAL A 293 14.16 -12.60 3.23
N VAL A 294 13.33 -12.82 2.22
CA VAL A 294 13.31 -14.06 1.43
C VAL A 294 13.98 -13.78 0.09
N THR A 295 14.95 -14.58 -0.26
CA THR A 295 15.65 -14.57 -1.55
C THR A 295 15.53 -15.96 -2.20
N TYR A 296 15.89 -16.04 -3.47
CA TYR A 296 15.95 -17.33 -4.19
C TYR A 296 17.39 -17.56 -4.65
N GLU A 297 17.99 -18.68 -4.24
CA GLU A 297 19.37 -19.04 -4.59
C GLU A 297 19.44 -20.57 -4.80
N ASP A 298 20.15 -21.01 -5.82
CA ASP A 298 20.41 -22.43 -6.13
C ASP A 298 19.14 -23.32 -6.21
N GLY A 299 18.00 -22.76 -6.58
CA GLY A 299 16.73 -23.48 -6.71
C GLY A 299 15.86 -23.49 -5.45
N GLU A 300 16.23 -22.75 -4.39
CA GLU A 300 15.52 -22.74 -3.10
C GLU A 300 15.22 -21.30 -2.63
N TYR A 301 14.10 -21.13 -1.88
CA TYR A 301 13.71 -19.88 -1.23
C TYR A 301 14.33 -19.79 0.15
#